data_1179639be4c915e4da0300950eac660e
#
_entry.id   1179639be4c915e4da0300950eac660e
#
_cell.length_a   1.000
_cell.length_b   1.000
_cell.length_c   1.000
_cell.angle_alpha   90.00
_cell.angle_beta   90.00
_cell.angle_gamma   90.00
#
_symmetry.space_group_name_H-M   'P 1'
#
loop_
_entity.id
_entity.type
_entity.pdbx_description
1 polymer ?
#
loop_
_entity_poly.entity_id
_entity_poly.type
_entity_poly.pdbx_seq_one_letter_code
_entity_poly.pdbx_strand_id
1 'polypeptide(L)'
;MKKKYQNAFFIFGIVVLAVMITQLPFKQVWDGLQHAGYWFFAVVGLWFFLYLFNTAAWYIIIKAQKQHSQPATATAQDNSNGQATNSPGKETTTEATAAATAKHGDTVADGRRKNVTFFWLYKVTISGFALNYATPGGLMGGEPYRIMALSPRIGTERASSSVILYVMTHIFSHFWFWLICSVLFILLRHVTFLTGVMLAVVIGICLLAIWFFMKGYKRGLAVSGMKLISHIPGLRKRASRFISNHSEQLATIDRQIASLHNQNPRTFVTIVALELTCRFLSALEVFFCLLVLYPSVNYLDCIFIVAFTTLFANLLFFMPLQLGGREGGFLMSTTGVGLTAGAGIFVALIVRIRELIWTAIGLLLIKYTGDK
;
A
#
# COMPACT_ATOMS: atom_id res chain seq x y z
N MET A 1 0.98 19.10 6.91
CA MET A 1 -0.21 19.21 5.99
C MET A 1 -1.00 20.46 6.35
N LYS A 2 -1.45 21.27 5.38
CA LYS A 2 -2.29 22.45 5.68
C LYS A 2 -3.63 21.99 6.26
N LYS A 3 -4.11 22.61 7.35
CA LYS A 3 -5.40 22.28 8.03
C LYS A 3 -6.60 22.16 7.07
N LYS A 4 -6.60 22.97 5.99
CA LYS A 4 -7.66 22.94 4.98
C LYS A 4 -7.78 21.58 4.27
N TYR A 5 -6.67 20.97 3.85
CA TYR A 5 -6.68 19.66 3.19
C TYR A 5 -7.04 18.52 4.16
N GLN A 6 -6.56 18.62 5.40
CA GLN A 6 -6.90 17.67 6.46
C GLN A 6 -8.41 17.65 6.73
N ASN A 7 -9.03 18.82 6.84
CA ASN A 7 -10.47 18.92 7.03
C ASN A 7 -11.25 18.43 5.80
N ALA A 8 -10.77 18.71 4.58
CA ALA A 8 -11.40 18.22 3.35
C ALA A 8 -11.42 16.68 3.29
N PHE A 9 -10.28 16.02 3.55
CA PHE A 9 -10.21 14.55 3.60
C PHE A 9 -11.11 13.97 4.71
N PHE A 10 -11.16 14.62 5.87
CA PHE A 10 -11.99 14.19 6.98
C PHE A 10 -13.49 14.29 6.65
N ILE A 11 -13.95 15.44 6.14
CA ILE A 11 -15.36 15.66 5.77
C ILE A 11 -15.76 14.68 4.65
N PHE A 12 -14.94 14.55 3.61
CA PHE A 12 -15.17 13.61 2.53
C PHE A 12 -15.33 12.18 3.07
N GLY A 13 -14.40 11.74 3.93
CA GLY A 13 -14.47 10.40 4.52
C GLY A 13 -15.72 10.18 5.38
N ILE A 14 -16.15 11.18 6.16
CA ILE A 14 -17.39 11.08 6.97
C ILE A 14 -18.63 10.96 6.07
N VAL A 15 -18.72 11.75 5.01
CA VAL A 15 -19.85 11.67 4.07
C VAL A 15 -19.94 10.26 3.47
N VAL A 16 -18.81 9.72 3.02
CA VAL A 16 -18.79 8.36 2.47
C VAL A 16 -19.13 7.30 3.53
N LEU A 17 -18.58 7.44 4.74
CA LEU A 17 -18.92 6.53 5.85
C LEU A 17 -20.42 6.55 6.16
N ALA A 18 -21.05 7.73 6.17
CA ALA A 18 -22.49 7.86 6.36
C ALA A 18 -23.28 7.15 5.25
N VAL A 19 -22.90 7.34 3.99
CA VAL A 19 -23.50 6.61 2.85
C VAL A 19 -23.33 5.11 3.00
N MET A 20 -22.16 4.62 3.41
CA MET A 20 -21.94 3.19 3.64
C MET A 20 -22.83 2.61 4.74
N ILE A 21 -23.03 3.34 5.83
CA ILE A 21 -23.91 2.91 6.93
C ILE A 21 -25.35 2.77 6.44
N THR A 22 -25.85 3.67 5.59
CA THR A 22 -27.22 3.57 5.05
C THR A 22 -27.45 2.36 4.14
N GLN A 23 -26.39 1.77 3.60
CA GLN A 23 -26.45 0.57 2.74
C GLN A 23 -26.46 -0.74 3.54
N LEU A 24 -26.33 -0.67 4.87
CA LEU A 24 -26.29 -1.87 5.70
C LEU A 24 -27.70 -2.42 5.97
N PRO A 25 -27.90 -3.73 5.87
CA PRO A 25 -29.12 -4.40 6.33
C PRO A 25 -29.07 -4.54 7.86
N PHE A 26 -29.49 -3.50 8.58
CA PHE A 26 -29.33 -3.39 10.05
C PHE A 26 -29.82 -4.61 10.83
N LYS A 27 -30.91 -5.25 10.41
CA LYS A 27 -31.42 -6.46 11.08
C LYS A 27 -30.40 -7.60 10.99
N GLN A 28 -29.88 -7.87 9.78
CA GLN A 28 -28.87 -8.92 9.58
C GLN A 28 -27.54 -8.61 10.30
N VAL A 29 -27.18 -7.31 10.36
CA VAL A 29 -26.01 -6.84 11.13
C VAL A 29 -26.18 -7.16 12.60
N TRP A 30 -27.34 -6.85 13.18
CA TRP A 30 -27.61 -7.08 14.60
C TRP A 30 -27.60 -8.57 14.94
N ASP A 31 -28.31 -9.37 14.15
CA ASP A 31 -28.35 -10.82 14.30
C ASP A 31 -26.94 -11.44 14.15
N GLY A 32 -26.17 -10.98 13.17
CA GLY A 32 -24.78 -11.42 12.97
C GLY A 32 -23.85 -11.08 14.13
N LEU A 33 -23.97 -9.89 14.71
CA LEU A 33 -23.17 -9.47 15.89
C LEU A 33 -23.51 -10.29 17.13
N GLN A 34 -24.79 -10.58 17.37
CA GLN A 34 -25.20 -11.42 18.48
C GLN A 34 -24.64 -12.85 18.36
N HIS A 35 -24.63 -13.40 17.16
CA HIS A 35 -24.05 -14.73 16.91
C HIS A 35 -22.51 -14.71 17.01
N ALA A 36 -21.85 -13.67 16.53
CA ALA A 36 -20.38 -13.57 16.55
C ALA A 36 -19.81 -13.48 17.97
N GLY A 37 -20.55 -12.91 18.94
CA GLY A 37 -20.17 -12.84 20.33
C GLY A 37 -18.77 -12.24 20.55
N TYR A 38 -17.96 -12.88 21.41
CA TYR A 38 -16.59 -12.42 21.71
C TYR A 38 -15.61 -12.54 20.54
N TRP A 39 -15.86 -13.43 19.56
CA TRP A 39 -15.04 -13.56 18.34
C TRP A 39 -15.03 -12.30 17.51
N PHE A 40 -16.11 -11.52 17.56
CA PHE A 40 -16.13 -10.21 16.89
C PHE A 40 -15.02 -9.26 17.39
N PHE A 41 -14.78 -9.23 18.70
CA PHE A 41 -13.69 -8.42 19.26
C PHE A 41 -12.32 -8.95 18.84
N ALA A 42 -12.16 -10.28 18.70
CA ALA A 42 -10.94 -10.86 18.16
C ALA A 42 -10.70 -10.44 16.71
N VAL A 43 -11.74 -10.41 15.87
CA VAL A 43 -11.68 -9.93 14.48
C VAL A 43 -11.28 -8.45 14.43
N VAL A 44 -11.90 -7.60 15.23
CA VAL A 44 -11.56 -6.16 15.28
C VAL A 44 -10.15 -5.94 15.78
N GLY A 45 -9.75 -6.65 16.85
CA GLY A 45 -8.43 -6.55 17.48
C GLY A 45 -7.30 -7.07 16.56
N LEU A 46 -7.55 -8.11 15.76
CA LEU A 46 -6.59 -8.65 14.80
C LEU A 46 -6.05 -7.57 13.85
N TRP A 47 -6.92 -6.68 13.40
CA TRP A 47 -6.53 -5.62 12.45
C TRP A 47 -5.61 -4.56 13.05
N PHE A 48 -5.62 -4.40 14.37
CA PHE A 48 -4.59 -3.60 15.05
C PHE A 48 -3.20 -4.16 14.76
N PHE A 49 -3.02 -5.47 14.87
CA PHE A 49 -1.75 -6.13 14.59
C PHE A 49 -1.41 -6.14 13.10
N LEU A 50 -2.38 -6.40 12.22
CA LEU A 50 -2.16 -6.40 10.77
C LEU A 50 -1.68 -5.04 10.27
N TYR A 51 -2.22 -3.93 10.78
CA TYR A 51 -1.71 -2.60 10.46
C TYR A 51 -0.29 -2.33 10.97
N LEU A 52 0.17 -3.04 12.03
CA LEU A 52 1.58 -2.96 12.45
C LEU A 52 2.51 -3.55 11.37
N PHE A 53 2.16 -4.70 10.78
CA PHE A 53 2.93 -5.29 9.68
C PHE A 53 3.01 -4.36 8.47
N ASN A 54 1.88 -3.81 8.04
CA ASN A 54 1.84 -2.85 6.94
C ASN A 54 2.68 -1.59 7.24
N THR A 55 2.61 -1.09 8.48
CA THR A 55 3.42 0.07 8.90
C THR A 55 4.89 -0.27 8.97
N ALA A 56 5.26 -1.47 9.44
CA ALA A 56 6.64 -1.92 9.49
C ALA A 56 7.25 -2.01 8.08
N ALA A 57 6.52 -2.56 7.12
CA ALA A 57 6.93 -2.62 5.73
C ALA A 57 7.22 -1.22 5.17
N TRP A 58 6.30 -0.28 5.36
CA TRP A 58 6.49 1.10 4.90
C TRP A 58 7.61 1.84 5.65
N TYR A 59 7.73 1.62 6.96
CA TYR A 59 8.79 2.23 7.78
C TYR A 59 10.20 1.78 7.35
N ILE A 60 10.35 0.50 6.98
CA ILE A 60 11.61 -0.04 6.43
C ILE A 60 11.95 0.66 5.12
N ILE A 61 10.97 0.88 4.22
CA ILE A 61 11.16 1.62 2.97
C ILE A 61 11.70 3.04 3.25
N ILE A 62 11.06 3.77 4.16
CA ILE A 62 11.45 5.15 4.50
C ILE A 62 12.87 5.20 5.11
N LYS A 63 13.21 4.24 5.97
CA LYS A 63 14.56 4.15 6.57
C LYS A 63 15.64 3.82 5.54
N ALA A 64 15.37 2.86 4.66
CA ALA A 64 16.32 2.49 3.61
C ALA A 64 16.63 3.66 2.68
N GLN A 65 15.64 4.49 2.35
CA GLN A 65 15.84 5.71 1.57
C GLN A 65 16.64 6.80 2.31
N LYS A 66 16.61 6.84 3.66
CA LYS A 66 17.39 7.83 4.44
C LYS A 66 18.88 7.56 4.38
N GLN A 67 19.31 6.30 4.39
CA GLN A 67 20.73 5.92 4.36
C GLN A 67 21.45 6.38 3.08
N HIS A 68 20.72 6.54 1.98
CA HIS A 68 21.30 6.96 0.69
C HIS A 68 21.32 8.47 0.44
N SER A 69 20.68 9.26 1.31
CA SER A 69 20.66 10.73 1.19
C SER A 69 21.75 11.41 1.99
N GLN A 70 22.60 10.68 2.72
CA GLN A 70 23.80 11.22 3.34
C GLN A 70 24.98 11.08 2.35
N PRO A 71 25.60 12.18 1.90
CA PRO A 71 26.82 12.09 1.11
C PRO A 71 27.90 11.41 1.96
N ALA A 72 28.72 10.57 1.32
CA ALA A 72 29.88 9.88 1.91
C ALA A 72 31.04 10.91 2.25
N THR A 73 30.75 11.88 3.09
CA THR A 73 31.68 12.93 3.51
C THR A 73 32.02 12.91 5.01
N ALA A 74 31.89 11.75 5.66
CA ALA A 74 32.22 11.65 7.09
C ALA A 74 33.35 10.65 7.41
N THR A 75 34.11 10.14 6.39
CA THR A 75 35.19 9.18 6.67
C THR A 75 36.53 9.55 6.00
N ALA A 76 36.73 10.81 5.63
CA ALA A 76 38.01 11.28 5.02
C ALA A 76 38.56 12.55 5.68
N GLN A 77 38.46 12.63 6.99
CA GLN A 77 39.12 13.71 7.75
C GLN A 77 39.78 13.16 9.02
N ASP A 78 40.73 12.23 8.81
CA ASP A 78 41.73 11.96 9.83
C ASP A 78 42.95 11.25 9.20
N ASN A 79 43.65 11.94 8.31
CA ASN A 79 45.06 11.66 7.97
C ASN A 79 45.55 12.65 6.90
N SER A 80 45.86 13.89 7.30
CA SER A 80 46.90 14.70 6.66
C SER A 80 47.27 15.90 7.54
N ASN A 81 47.99 15.58 8.61
CA ASN A 81 48.91 16.56 9.17
C ASN A 81 50.29 16.34 8.51
N GLY A 82 50.76 17.27 7.77
CA GLY A 82 52.19 17.27 7.35
C GLY A 82 52.45 17.93 6.01
N GLN A 83 52.93 19.17 6.11
CA GLN A 83 53.83 19.91 5.23
C GLN A 83 53.23 21.05 4.40
N ALA A 84 53.52 22.22 4.96
CA ALA A 84 53.51 23.51 4.26
C ALA A 84 54.71 23.61 3.34
N THR A 85 54.52 24.04 2.08
CA THR A 85 55.51 24.79 1.31
C THR A 85 54.81 25.85 0.47
N ASN A 86 55.24 27.07 0.66
CA ASN A 86 54.91 28.29 -0.08
C ASN A 86 55.35 28.24 -1.55
N SER A 87 54.55 28.79 -2.44
CA SER A 87 54.97 29.81 -3.41
C SER A 87 53.77 30.32 -4.26
N PRO A 88 53.82 31.60 -4.66
CA PRO A 88 52.68 32.34 -5.20
C PRO A 88 52.75 32.46 -6.73
N GLY A 89 51.59 32.64 -7.39
CA GLY A 89 51.64 33.07 -8.77
C GLY A 89 50.37 32.96 -9.59
N LYS A 90 49.74 34.13 -9.76
CA LYS A 90 49.01 34.60 -10.97
C LYS A 90 47.58 34.18 -11.24
N GLU A 91 46.82 35.23 -11.26
CA GLU A 91 45.51 35.50 -11.87
C GLU A 91 45.21 34.77 -13.19
N THR A 92 43.95 34.30 -13.32
CA THR A 92 43.14 34.65 -14.50
C THR A 92 41.65 34.55 -14.15
N THR A 93 40.99 35.67 -14.15
CA THR A 93 39.59 35.95 -14.26
C THR A 93 39.00 35.28 -15.50
N THR A 94 38.01 34.41 -15.36
CA THR A 94 36.84 34.20 -16.27
C THR A 94 36.17 32.90 -15.95
N GLU A 95 35.18 32.88 -15.04
CA GLU A 95 34.15 31.84 -14.92
C GLU A 95 33.14 32.19 -13.78
N ALA A 96 32.61 33.41 -13.83
CA ALA A 96 31.65 33.91 -12.86
C ALA A 96 30.22 34.11 -13.47
N THR A 97 29.85 33.37 -14.53
CA THR A 97 28.50 33.57 -15.16
C THR A 97 27.70 32.30 -15.38
N ALA A 98 28.16 31.13 -14.95
CA ALA A 98 27.43 29.89 -15.07
C ALA A 98 26.83 29.32 -13.77
N ALA A 99 27.08 30.01 -12.62
CA ALA A 99 26.60 29.54 -11.31
C ALA A 99 25.33 30.26 -10.80
N ALA A 100 24.71 31.13 -11.58
CA ALA A 100 23.58 31.94 -11.14
C ALA A 100 22.18 31.46 -11.58
N THR A 101 22.10 30.39 -12.36
CA THR A 101 20.79 29.91 -12.89
C THR A 101 20.30 28.58 -12.27
N ALA A 102 21.03 28.02 -11.32
CA ALA A 102 20.65 26.76 -10.65
C ALA A 102 20.11 26.94 -9.22
N LYS A 103 19.74 28.17 -8.82
CA LYS A 103 19.21 28.47 -7.48
C LYS A 103 17.78 29.00 -7.53
N HIS A 104 16.85 28.26 -8.13
CA HIS A 104 15.45 28.55 -7.94
C HIS A 104 14.67 27.22 -7.77
N GLY A 105 14.65 26.70 -6.54
CA GLY A 105 13.81 25.55 -6.26
C GLY A 105 14.00 24.83 -4.94
N ASP A 106 14.78 25.28 -3.96
CA ASP A 106 14.78 24.63 -2.63
C ASP A 106 15.36 25.51 -1.50
N THR A 107 14.93 26.78 -1.41
CA THR A 107 15.07 27.57 -0.19
C THR A 107 13.79 27.50 0.62
N VAL A 108 13.46 26.31 1.15
CA VAL A 108 12.52 26.21 2.27
C VAL A 108 13.31 25.75 3.49
N ALA A 109 13.60 26.74 4.34
CA ALA A 109 13.83 26.66 5.77
C ALA A 109 14.36 25.31 6.29
N ASP A 110 15.62 25.27 6.64
CA ASP A 110 16.24 24.30 7.57
C ASP A 110 15.70 24.51 9.01
N GLY A 111 14.39 24.51 9.15
CA GLY A 111 13.63 24.52 10.38
C GLY A 111 13.23 23.11 10.73
N ARG A 112 14.01 22.41 11.57
CA ARG A 112 13.67 21.19 12.32
C ARG A 112 12.68 20.26 11.60
N ARG A 113 13.12 19.51 10.60
CA ARG A 113 12.34 18.41 10.03
C ARG A 113 12.05 17.40 11.16
N LYS A 114 10.80 17.29 11.55
CA LYS A 114 10.39 16.34 12.60
C LYS A 114 10.68 14.92 12.14
N ASN A 115 11.29 14.10 13.01
CA ASN A 115 11.57 12.70 12.69
C ASN A 115 10.29 11.90 12.45
N VAL A 116 10.34 10.97 11.49
CA VAL A 116 9.27 10.02 11.26
C VAL A 116 9.37 8.93 12.32
N THR A 117 8.45 8.94 13.30
CA THR A 117 8.34 7.90 14.31
C THR A 117 7.39 6.79 13.84
N PHE A 118 7.62 5.55 14.29
CA PHE A 118 6.79 4.40 13.93
C PHE A 118 5.31 4.61 14.26
N PHE A 119 4.98 5.07 15.48
CA PHE A 119 3.60 5.30 15.91
C PHE A 119 2.90 6.42 15.14
N TRP A 120 3.63 7.45 14.73
CA TRP A 120 3.06 8.48 13.87
C TRP A 120 2.74 7.90 12.49
N LEU A 121 3.66 7.11 11.92
CA LEU A 121 3.46 6.45 10.62
C LEU A 121 2.30 5.44 10.69
N TYR A 122 2.14 4.74 11.81
CA TYR A 122 1.01 3.84 12.07
C TYR A 122 -0.34 4.57 11.96
N LYS A 123 -0.46 5.76 12.56
CA LYS A 123 -1.67 6.60 12.40
C LYS A 123 -1.89 6.99 10.94
N VAL A 124 -0.85 7.40 10.23
CA VAL A 124 -0.93 7.74 8.79
C VAL A 124 -1.32 6.52 7.95
N THR A 125 -0.82 5.34 8.30
CA THR A 125 -1.15 4.08 7.60
C THR A 125 -2.64 3.77 7.73
N ILE A 126 -3.19 3.75 8.95
CA ILE A 126 -4.63 3.49 9.19
C ILE A 126 -5.50 4.55 8.50
N SER A 127 -5.14 5.84 8.64
CA SER A 127 -5.87 6.93 7.98
C SER A 127 -5.86 6.79 6.45
N GLY A 128 -4.74 6.37 5.88
CA GLY A 128 -4.63 6.12 4.44
C GLY A 128 -5.51 4.94 3.98
N PHE A 129 -5.55 3.85 4.73
CA PHE A 129 -6.45 2.73 4.43
C PHE A 129 -7.93 3.14 4.55
N ALA A 130 -8.30 3.91 5.57
CA ALA A 130 -9.65 4.44 5.72
C ALA A 130 -10.08 5.29 4.52
N LEU A 131 -9.20 6.15 4.03
CA LEU A 131 -9.48 6.97 2.85
C LEU A 131 -9.54 6.13 1.56
N ASN A 132 -8.69 5.11 1.40
CA ASN A 132 -8.78 4.19 0.27
C ASN A 132 -10.11 3.44 0.26
N TYR A 133 -10.58 3.01 1.44
CA TYR A 133 -11.87 2.35 1.55
C TYR A 133 -13.04 3.29 1.24
N ALA A 134 -12.91 4.56 1.64
CA ALA A 134 -13.93 5.59 1.40
C ALA A 134 -13.95 6.13 -0.05
N THR A 135 -12.90 5.90 -0.86
CA THR A 135 -12.86 6.43 -2.24
C THR A 135 -13.27 5.39 -3.28
N PRO A 136 -14.08 5.77 -4.27
CA PRO A 136 -14.36 4.90 -5.42
C PRO A 136 -13.07 4.52 -6.14
N GLY A 137 -12.89 3.24 -6.47
CA GLY A 137 -11.68 2.74 -7.14
C GLY A 137 -10.52 2.37 -6.22
N GLY A 138 -10.72 2.41 -4.89
CA GLY A 138 -9.86 1.72 -3.89
C GLY A 138 -8.43 2.21 -3.70
N LEU A 139 -7.91 3.11 -4.55
CA LEU A 139 -6.49 3.52 -4.55
C LEU A 139 -6.28 5.04 -4.71
N MET A 140 -7.34 5.86 -4.72
CA MET A 140 -7.21 7.27 -5.09
C MET A 140 -7.22 8.26 -3.93
N GLY A 141 -7.58 7.85 -2.72
CA GLY A 141 -7.71 8.76 -1.56
C GLY A 141 -6.56 8.68 -0.56
N GLY A 142 -6.10 7.49 -0.26
CA GLY A 142 -5.11 7.25 0.78
C GLY A 142 -3.69 7.59 0.37
N GLU A 143 -3.30 7.35 -0.88
CA GLU A 143 -1.95 7.62 -1.38
C GLU A 143 -1.65 9.12 -1.42
N PRO A 144 -2.49 9.99 -2.00
CA PRO A 144 -2.29 11.43 -1.90
C PRO A 144 -2.22 11.94 -0.46
N TYR A 145 -3.07 11.41 0.43
CA TYR A 145 -3.02 11.75 1.84
C TYR A 145 -1.70 11.35 2.49
N ARG A 146 -1.22 10.11 2.25
CA ARG A 146 0.08 9.62 2.78
C ARG A 146 1.24 10.49 2.30
N ILE A 147 1.28 10.84 1.00
CA ILE A 147 2.29 11.74 0.43
C ILE A 147 2.22 13.11 1.10
N MET A 148 1.02 13.71 1.19
CA MET A 148 0.85 15.04 1.80
C MET A 148 1.19 15.06 3.29
N ALA A 149 0.91 13.99 4.03
CA ALA A 149 1.26 13.89 5.45
C ALA A 149 2.77 13.74 5.66
N LEU A 150 3.45 12.99 4.78
CA LEU A 150 4.88 12.66 4.90
C LEU A 150 5.80 13.74 4.32
N SER A 151 5.36 14.46 3.27
CA SER A 151 6.17 15.47 2.57
C SER A 151 6.82 16.53 3.48
N PRO A 152 6.15 17.08 4.52
CA PRO A 152 6.77 18.06 5.41
C PRO A 152 7.94 17.50 6.23
N ARG A 153 8.03 16.18 6.38
CA ARG A 153 9.03 15.50 7.21
C ARG A 153 10.25 15.04 6.42
N ILE A 154 10.05 14.55 5.19
CA ILE A 154 11.14 13.95 4.40
C ILE A 154 11.31 14.54 2.99
N GLY A 155 10.51 15.54 2.63
CA GLY A 155 10.47 16.09 1.28
C GLY A 155 9.48 15.36 0.37
N THR A 156 8.95 16.08 -0.63
CA THR A 156 7.87 15.56 -1.49
C THR A 156 8.32 14.39 -2.36
N GLU A 157 9.52 14.46 -2.93
CA GLU A 157 10.05 13.40 -3.80
C GLU A 157 10.24 12.08 -3.06
N ARG A 158 10.85 12.11 -1.86
CA ARG A 158 11.02 10.93 -1.02
C ARG A 158 9.70 10.41 -0.49
N ALA A 159 8.76 11.29 -0.12
CA ALA A 159 7.44 10.89 0.30
C ALA A 159 6.71 10.16 -0.83
N SER A 160 6.72 10.72 -2.05
CA SER A 160 6.09 10.10 -3.22
C SER A 160 6.72 8.77 -3.58
N SER A 161 8.05 8.68 -3.67
CA SER A 161 8.73 7.43 -3.99
C SER A 161 8.49 6.35 -2.94
N SER A 162 8.46 6.70 -1.64
CA SER A 162 8.19 5.74 -0.57
C SER A 162 6.77 5.19 -0.62
N VAL A 163 5.77 6.03 -0.92
CA VAL A 163 4.37 5.61 -1.04
C VAL A 163 4.17 4.76 -2.29
N ILE A 164 4.74 5.17 -3.43
CA ILE A 164 4.68 4.39 -4.68
C ILE A 164 5.29 3.00 -4.44
N LEU A 165 6.48 2.94 -3.86
CA LEU A 165 7.16 1.68 -3.61
C LEU A 165 6.37 0.79 -2.63
N TYR A 166 5.79 1.38 -1.57
CA TYR A 166 4.93 0.67 -0.64
C TYR A 166 3.71 0.06 -1.34
N VAL A 167 2.98 0.85 -2.14
CA VAL A 167 1.82 0.35 -2.90
C VAL A 167 2.21 -0.74 -3.88
N MET A 168 3.36 -0.60 -4.53
CA MET A 168 3.85 -1.60 -5.48
C MET A 168 4.22 -2.92 -4.81
N THR A 169 4.93 -2.89 -3.68
CA THR A 169 5.24 -4.11 -2.92
C THR A 169 3.97 -4.74 -2.34
N HIS A 170 2.99 -3.93 -1.95
CA HIS A 170 1.69 -4.39 -1.52
C HIS A 170 0.93 -5.14 -2.64
N ILE A 171 0.86 -4.59 -3.85
CA ILE A 171 0.27 -5.25 -5.03
C ILE A 171 1.06 -6.50 -5.41
N PHE A 172 2.39 -6.43 -5.41
CA PHE A 172 3.27 -7.56 -5.73
C PHE A 172 3.07 -8.74 -4.80
N SER A 173 2.86 -8.49 -3.50
CA SER A 173 2.57 -9.53 -2.52
C SER A 173 1.21 -10.21 -2.75
N HIS A 174 0.21 -9.54 -3.38
CA HIS A 174 -1.04 -10.19 -3.79
C HIS A 174 -0.82 -11.25 -4.85
N PHE A 175 -0.01 -10.96 -5.88
CA PHE A 175 0.27 -11.95 -6.92
C PHE A 175 0.98 -13.19 -6.37
N TRP A 176 1.92 -13.02 -5.45
CA TRP A 176 2.56 -14.15 -4.75
C TRP A 176 1.56 -14.92 -3.90
N PHE A 177 0.69 -14.24 -3.17
CA PHE A 177 -0.31 -14.88 -2.34
C PHE A 177 -1.28 -15.72 -3.17
N TRP A 178 -1.83 -15.16 -4.26
CA TRP A 178 -2.72 -15.88 -5.15
C TRP A 178 -2.04 -17.03 -5.86
N LEU A 179 -0.79 -16.87 -6.28
CA LEU A 179 0.00 -17.93 -6.90
C LEU A 179 0.20 -19.09 -5.94
N ILE A 180 0.68 -18.82 -4.71
CA ILE A 180 0.92 -19.86 -3.70
C ILE A 180 -0.41 -20.57 -3.36
N CYS A 181 -1.49 -19.82 -3.13
CA CYS A 181 -2.77 -20.41 -2.78
C CYS A 181 -3.37 -21.24 -3.93
N SER A 182 -3.23 -20.79 -5.18
CA SER A 182 -3.70 -21.56 -6.35
C SER A 182 -2.94 -22.87 -6.51
N VAL A 183 -1.62 -22.85 -6.35
CA VAL A 183 -0.78 -24.07 -6.38
C VAL A 183 -1.14 -25.01 -5.23
N LEU A 184 -1.24 -24.50 -4.00
CA LEU A 184 -1.62 -25.29 -2.83
C LEU A 184 -3.02 -25.91 -2.98
N PHE A 185 -3.97 -25.17 -3.55
CA PHE A 185 -5.31 -25.67 -3.80
C PHE A 185 -5.31 -26.89 -4.76
N ILE A 186 -4.54 -26.79 -5.86
CA ILE A 186 -4.39 -27.90 -6.82
C ILE A 186 -3.75 -29.14 -6.16
N LEU A 187 -2.76 -28.92 -5.30
CA LEU A 187 -2.01 -30.02 -4.65
C LEU A 187 -2.80 -30.71 -3.53
N LEU A 188 -3.66 -29.96 -2.83
CA LEU A 188 -4.33 -30.44 -1.61
C LEU A 188 -5.81 -30.79 -1.79
N ARG A 189 -6.42 -30.39 -2.91
CA ARG A 189 -7.85 -30.56 -3.17
C ARG A 189 -8.11 -31.29 -4.49
N HIS A 190 -9.19 -32.07 -4.53
CA HIS A 190 -9.65 -32.64 -5.79
C HIS A 190 -10.19 -31.53 -6.68
N VAL A 191 -9.55 -31.33 -7.82
CA VAL A 191 -9.85 -30.24 -8.75
C VAL A 191 -10.60 -30.82 -9.95
N THR A 192 -11.79 -30.30 -10.23
CA THR A 192 -12.51 -30.61 -11.47
C THR A 192 -11.78 -30.02 -12.67
N PHE A 193 -11.98 -30.56 -13.87
CA PHE A 193 -11.34 -30.04 -15.10
C PHE A 193 -11.57 -28.53 -15.27
N LEU A 194 -12.79 -28.03 -15.08
CA LEU A 194 -13.12 -26.61 -15.21
C LEU A 194 -12.37 -25.76 -14.18
N THR A 195 -12.38 -26.17 -12.91
CA THR A 195 -11.65 -25.46 -11.84
C THR A 195 -10.13 -25.48 -12.11
N GLY A 196 -9.60 -26.60 -12.63
CA GLY A 196 -8.19 -26.71 -13.03
C GLY A 196 -7.80 -25.73 -14.11
N VAL A 197 -8.61 -25.59 -15.14
CA VAL A 197 -8.40 -24.61 -16.21
C VAL A 197 -8.43 -23.17 -15.67
N MET A 198 -9.42 -22.83 -14.82
CA MET A 198 -9.51 -21.51 -14.19
C MET A 198 -8.27 -21.20 -13.35
N LEU A 199 -7.82 -22.15 -12.53
CA LEU A 199 -6.62 -21.98 -11.69
C LEU A 199 -5.35 -21.86 -12.55
N ALA A 200 -5.21 -22.62 -13.63
CA ALA A 200 -4.09 -22.51 -14.56
C ALA A 200 -4.01 -21.10 -15.19
N VAL A 201 -5.17 -20.53 -15.58
CA VAL A 201 -5.25 -19.15 -16.07
C VAL A 201 -4.80 -18.15 -14.99
N VAL A 202 -5.27 -18.31 -13.75
CA VAL A 202 -4.87 -17.45 -12.62
C VAL A 202 -3.37 -17.54 -12.38
N ILE A 203 -2.79 -18.76 -12.35
CA ILE A 203 -1.35 -18.99 -12.21
C ILE A 203 -0.59 -18.30 -13.35
N GLY A 204 -1.03 -18.46 -14.59
CA GLY A 204 -0.42 -17.81 -15.76
C GLY A 204 -0.41 -16.28 -15.64
N ILE A 205 -1.52 -15.69 -15.24
CA ILE A 205 -1.64 -14.23 -15.00
C ILE A 205 -0.71 -13.79 -13.87
N CYS A 206 -0.67 -14.53 -12.75
CA CYS A 206 0.21 -14.22 -11.62
C CYS A 206 1.69 -14.27 -12.01
N LEU A 207 2.11 -15.31 -12.73
CA LEU A 207 3.50 -15.45 -13.22
C LEU A 207 3.87 -14.33 -14.19
N LEU A 208 2.97 -13.99 -15.12
CA LEU A 208 3.16 -12.88 -16.05
C LEU A 208 3.29 -11.54 -15.30
N ALA A 209 2.42 -11.30 -14.31
CA ALA A 209 2.45 -10.10 -13.50
C ALA A 209 3.73 -10.00 -12.65
N ILE A 210 4.16 -11.09 -12.04
CA ILE A 210 5.42 -11.17 -11.27
C ILE A 210 6.61 -10.89 -12.19
N TRP A 211 6.66 -11.52 -13.37
CA TRP A 211 7.73 -11.29 -14.35
C TRP A 211 7.76 -9.83 -14.83
N PHE A 212 6.60 -9.27 -15.18
CA PHE A 212 6.48 -7.87 -15.60
C PHE A 212 6.92 -6.91 -14.50
N PHE A 213 6.51 -7.17 -13.25
CA PHE A 213 6.91 -6.38 -12.09
C PHE A 213 8.42 -6.42 -11.91
N MET A 214 9.03 -7.60 -11.89
CA MET A 214 10.48 -7.76 -11.72
C MET A 214 11.29 -7.10 -12.86
N LYS A 215 10.78 -7.14 -14.09
CA LYS A 215 11.40 -6.47 -15.23
C LYS A 215 11.22 -4.96 -15.19
N GLY A 216 10.01 -4.50 -14.86
CA GLY A 216 9.66 -3.08 -14.79
C GLY A 216 10.35 -2.35 -13.63
N TYR A 217 10.51 -3.03 -12.50
CA TYR A 217 11.20 -2.52 -11.33
C TYR A 217 12.66 -2.12 -11.59
N LYS A 218 13.31 -2.82 -12.54
CA LYS A 218 14.68 -2.50 -12.99
C LYS A 218 14.75 -1.34 -13.99
N ARG A 219 13.65 -0.98 -14.67
CA ARG A 219 13.62 -0.04 -15.80
C ARG A 219 12.96 1.31 -15.52
N GLY A 220 12.43 1.54 -14.32
CA GLY A 220 11.67 2.74 -13.97
C GLY A 220 10.15 2.50 -14.14
N LEU A 221 9.44 2.54 -13.03
CA LEU A 221 8.02 2.20 -12.95
C LEU A 221 7.11 3.42 -13.04
N ALA A 222 7.55 4.60 -12.55
CA ALA A 222 6.75 5.81 -12.61
C ALA A 222 6.61 6.29 -14.07
N VAL A 223 7.70 6.34 -14.82
CA VAL A 223 7.67 6.70 -16.24
C VAL A 223 6.93 5.63 -17.06
N SER A 224 7.16 4.33 -16.79
CA SER A 224 6.50 3.23 -17.52
C SER A 224 4.99 3.20 -17.25
N GLY A 225 4.55 3.40 -16.00
CA GLY A 225 3.14 3.48 -15.63
C GLY A 225 2.45 4.68 -16.29
N MET A 226 3.08 5.85 -16.29
CA MET A 226 2.55 7.03 -16.98
C MET A 226 2.47 6.84 -18.50
N LYS A 227 3.45 6.16 -19.11
CA LYS A 227 3.40 5.79 -20.54
C LYS A 227 2.24 4.84 -20.83
N LEU A 228 1.98 3.86 -19.94
CA LEU A 228 0.83 2.97 -20.09
C LEU A 228 -0.50 3.75 -20.06
N ILE A 229 -0.65 4.68 -19.12
CA ILE A 229 -1.83 5.57 -19.03
C ILE A 229 -1.98 6.42 -20.30
N SER A 230 -0.88 6.82 -20.93
CA SER A 230 -0.90 7.59 -22.18
C SER A 230 -1.43 6.81 -23.40
N HIS A 231 -1.56 5.48 -23.33
CA HIS A 231 -2.18 4.66 -24.36
C HIS A 231 -3.72 4.63 -24.27
N ILE A 232 -4.31 5.09 -23.15
CA ILE A 232 -5.76 5.12 -22.96
C ILE A 232 -6.36 6.27 -23.78
N PRO A 233 -7.31 6.00 -24.72
CA PRO A 233 -8.00 7.04 -25.47
C PRO A 233 -8.69 8.04 -24.53
N GLY A 234 -8.47 9.34 -24.73
CA GLY A 234 -9.00 10.41 -23.86
C GLY A 234 -8.05 10.93 -22.78
N LEU A 235 -7.15 10.11 -22.23
CA LEU A 235 -6.13 10.52 -21.24
C LEU A 235 -4.77 10.85 -21.88
N ARG A 236 -4.54 10.43 -23.11
CA ARG A 236 -3.26 10.57 -23.84
C ARG A 236 -2.69 11.99 -23.80
N LYS A 237 -3.49 13.02 -24.16
CA LYS A 237 -3.02 14.42 -24.20
C LYS A 237 -2.66 14.94 -22.80
N ARG A 238 -3.45 14.59 -21.76
CA ARG A 238 -3.19 15.01 -20.37
C ARG A 238 -1.97 14.29 -19.78
N ALA A 239 -1.86 12.99 -20.01
CA ALA A 239 -0.73 12.19 -19.54
C ALA A 239 0.58 12.62 -20.21
N SER A 240 0.61 12.83 -21.53
CA SER A 240 1.80 13.31 -22.24
C SER A 240 2.25 14.68 -21.78
N ARG A 241 1.33 15.62 -21.56
CA ARG A 241 1.62 16.96 -21.03
C ARG A 241 2.14 16.87 -19.58
N PHE A 242 1.59 15.99 -18.74
CA PHE A 242 2.06 15.77 -17.40
C PHE A 242 3.48 15.17 -17.38
N ILE A 243 3.74 14.18 -18.22
CA ILE A 243 5.08 13.58 -18.36
C ILE A 243 6.11 14.61 -18.80
N SER A 244 5.79 15.45 -19.81
CA SER A 244 6.72 16.48 -20.29
C SER A 244 7.02 17.54 -19.23
N ASN A 245 6.02 17.96 -18.47
CA ASN A 245 6.18 19.00 -17.46
C ASN A 245 6.84 18.51 -16.15
N HIS A 246 6.83 17.20 -15.88
CA HIS A 246 7.35 16.60 -14.64
C HIS A 246 8.37 15.50 -14.90
N SER A 247 9.00 15.48 -16.08
CA SER A 247 9.92 14.42 -16.50
C SER A 247 11.10 14.22 -15.56
N GLU A 248 11.65 15.31 -15.03
CA GLU A 248 12.78 15.28 -14.11
C GLU A 248 12.38 14.72 -12.73
N GLN A 249 11.21 15.12 -12.22
CA GLN A 249 10.68 14.61 -10.95
C GLN A 249 10.33 13.12 -11.07
N LEU A 250 9.71 12.69 -12.18
CA LEU A 250 9.42 11.29 -12.44
C LEU A 250 10.70 10.45 -12.55
N ALA A 251 11.73 10.97 -13.24
CA ALA A 251 13.03 10.30 -13.35
C ALA A 251 13.74 10.20 -11.99
N THR A 252 13.58 11.20 -11.12
CA THR A 252 14.12 11.17 -9.74
C THR A 252 13.42 10.13 -8.89
N ILE A 253 12.08 10.04 -8.97
CA ILE A 253 11.28 9.00 -8.29
C ILE A 253 11.72 7.62 -8.77
N ASP A 254 11.85 7.41 -10.08
CA ASP A 254 12.29 6.13 -10.65
C ASP A 254 13.70 5.75 -10.21
N ARG A 255 14.63 6.71 -10.16
CA ARG A 255 15.98 6.48 -9.63
C ARG A 255 15.96 6.08 -8.15
N GLN A 256 15.14 6.71 -7.33
CA GLN A 256 15.00 6.36 -5.91
C GLN A 256 14.40 4.96 -5.70
N ILE A 257 13.44 4.57 -6.54
CA ILE A 257 12.85 3.22 -6.53
C ILE A 257 13.92 2.18 -6.96
N ALA A 258 14.60 2.43 -8.06
CA ALA A 258 15.63 1.53 -8.60
C ALA A 258 16.82 1.37 -7.65
N SER A 259 17.23 2.46 -6.97
CA SER A 259 18.34 2.43 -6.01
C SER A 259 18.07 1.50 -4.84
N LEU A 260 16.84 1.45 -4.35
CA LEU A 260 16.48 0.56 -3.24
C LEU A 260 16.58 -0.92 -3.64
N HIS A 261 16.23 -1.26 -4.87
CA HIS A 261 16.34 -2.64 -5.36
C HIS A 261 17.78 -3.07 -5.61
N ASN A 262 18.54 -2.23 -6.32
CA ASN A 262 19.89 -2.59 -6.75
C ASN A 262 20.89 -2.64 -5.59
N GLN A 263 20.67 -1.84 -4.54
CA GLN A 263 21.61 -1.70 -3.45
C GLN A 263 21.29 -2.58 -2.23
N ASN A 264 20.03 -3.00 -2.05
CA ASN A 264 19.66 -3.78 -0.88
C ASN A 264 18.54 -4.81 -1.16
N PRO A 265 18.81 -5.88 -1.92
CA PRO A 265 17.81 -6.89 -2.26
C PRO A 265 17.21 -7.58 -1.02
N ARG A 266 17.98 -7.68 0.08
CA ARG A 266 17.49 -8.23 1.35
C ARG A 266 16.34 -7.39 1.92
N THR A 267 16.45 -6.06 1.86
CA THR A 267 15.40 -5.15 2.32
C THR A 267 14.12 -5.33 1.52
N PHE A 268 14.23 -5.44 0.18
CA PHE A 268 13.07 -5.70 -0.68
C PHE A 268 12.38 -7.03 -0.32
N VAL A 269 13.16 -8.12 -0.19
CA VAL A 269 12.63 -9.43 0.18
C VAL A 269 11.96 -9.36 1.56
N THR A 270 12.56 -8.67 2.53
CA THR A 270 11.96 -8.49 3.87
C THR A 270 10.61 -7.77 3.82
N ILE A 271 10.50 -6.71 3.01
CA ILE A 271 9.24 -5.96 2.86
C ILE A 271 8.17 -6.86 2.25
N VAL A 272 8.49 -7.58 1.17
CA VAL A 272 7.56 -8.50 0.51
C VAL A 272 7.16 -9.63 1.44
N ALA A 273 8.10 -10.17 2.23
CA ALA A 273 7.83 -11.23 3.21
C ALA A 273 6.89 -10.73 4.32
N LEU A 274 7.08 -9.51 4.82
CA LEU A 274 6.18 -8.91 5.82
C LEU A 274 4.76 -8.73 5.26
N GLU A 275 4.64 -8.22 4.04
CA GLU A 275 3.35 -8.05 3.36
C GLU A 275 2.67 -9.40 3.12
N LEU A 276 3.43 -10.41 2.69
CA LEU A 276 2.91 -11.76 2.45
C LEU A 276 2.47 -12.43 3.76
N THR A 277 3.28 -12.31 4.83
CA THR A 277 2.92 -12.80 6.17
C THR A 277 1.63 -12.14 6.66
N CYS A 278 1.50 -10.82 6.49
CA CYS A 278 0.29 -10.09 6.84
C CYS A 278 -0.96 -10.67 6.12
N ARG A 279 -0.82 -11.08 4.84
CA ARG A 279 -1.91 -11.69 4.08
C ARG A 279 -2.30 -13.07 4.60
N PHE A 280 -1.32 -13.91 4.91
CA PHE A 280 -1.63 -15.19 5.54
C PHE A 280 -2.31 -14.99 6.90
N LEU A 281 -1.80 -14.09 7.72
CA LEU A 281 -2.41 -13.77 9.02
C LEU A 281 -3.81 -13.15 8.89
N SER A 282 -4.11 -12.45 7.79
CA SER A 282 -5.48 -11.93 7.57
C SER A 282 -6.53 -13.04 7.43
N ALA A 283 -6.14 -14.27 7.09
CA ALA A 283 -7.04 -15.41 7.07
C ALA A 283 -7.57 -15.79 8.47
N LEU A 284 -6.88 -15.36 9.56
CA LEU A 284 -7.40 -15.49 10.92
C LEU A 284 -8.72 -14.75 11.12
N GLU A 285 -8.97 -13.68 10.36
CA GLU A 285 -10.26 -12.99 10.38
C GLU A 285 -11.40 -13.92 9.99
N VAL A 286 -11.24 -14.61 8.85
CA VAL A 286 -12.22 -15.58 8.36
C VAL A 286 -12.31 -16.78 9.31
N PHE A 287 -11.16 -17.22 9.84
CA PHE A 287 -11.09 -18.31 10.81
C PHE A 287 -11.92 -18.01 12.07
N PHE A 288 -11.73 -16.82 12.68
CA PHE A 288 -12.50 -16.40 13.86
C PHE A 288 -14.01 -16.25 13.56
N CYS A 289 -14.37 -15.74 12.36
CA CYS A 289 -15.76 -15.68 11.95
C CYS A 289 -16.37 -17.08 11.82
N LEU A 290 -15.67 -18.02 11.19
CA LEU A 290 -16.18 -19.36 10.95
C LEU A 290 -16.19 -20.22 12.20
N LEU A 291 -15.34 -20.00 13.20
CA LEU A 291 -15.40 -20.69 14.50
C LEU A 291 -16.73 -20.51 15.21
N VAL A 292 -17.47 -19.44 14.91
CA VAL A 292 -18.83 -19.22 15.43
C VAL A 292 -19.83 -20.25 14.90
N LEU A 293 -19.64 -20.66 13.64
CA LEU A 293 -20.58 -21.55 12.93
C LEU A 293 -20.12 -23.00 12.92
N TYR A 294 -18.80 -23.22 12.92
CA TYR A 294 -18.18 -24.52 12.76
C TYR A 294 -17.05 -24.71 13.80
N PRO A 295 -17.22 -25.56 14.82
CA PRO A 295 -16.19 -25.78 15.85
C PRO A 295 -14.87 -26.34 15.31
N SER A 296 -14.89 -27.03 14.16
CA SER A 296 -13.72 -27.68 13.55
C SER A 296 -13.38 -27.06 12.18
N VAL A 297 -13.08 -25.76 12.16
CA VAL A 297 -12.66 -25.07 10.92
C VAL A 297 -11.21 -25.36 10.61
N ASN A 298 -10.92 -25.70 9.35
CA ASN A 298 -9.54 -25.82 8.89
C ASN A 298 -9.00 -24.46 8.47
N TYR A 299 -7.87 -24.04 9.06
CA TYR A 299 -7.24 -22.75 8.73
C TYR A 299 -6.81 -22.65 7.26
N LEU A 300 -6.43 -23.74 6.60
CA LEU A 300 -6.12 -23.74 5.17
C LEU A 300 -7.32 -23.36 4.32
N ASP A 301 -8.54 -23.77 4.70
CA ASP A 301 -9.75 -23.36 3.99
C ASP A 301 -9.99 -21.86 4.13
N CYS A 302 -9.70 -21.29 5.30
CA CYS A 302 -9.77 -19.85 5.52
C CYS A 302 -8.77 -19.08 4.64
N ILE A 303 -7.55 -19.61 4.46
CA ILE A 303 -6.55 -19.05 3.54
C ILE A 303 -7.08 -19.06 2.10
N PHE A 304 -7.67 -20.17 1.64
CA PHE A 304 -8.25 -20.26 0.30
C PHE A 304 -9.43 -19.31 0.12
N ILE A 305 -10.32 -19.19 1.13
CA ILE A 305 -11.44 -18.26 1.11
C ILE A 305 -10.91 -16.82 0.94
N VAL A 306 -9.92 -16.40 1.72
CA VAL A 306 -9.34 -15.06 1.61
C VAL A 306 -8.66 -14.85 0.25
N ALA A 307 -7.91 -15.86 -0.23
CA ALA A 307 -7.21 -15.75 -1.52
C ALA A 307 -8.19 -15.54 -2.68
N PHE A 308 -9.20 -16.38 -2.80
CA PHE A 308 -10.18 -16.28 -3.89
C PHE A 308 -11.10 -15.07 -3.73
N THR A 309 -11.52 -14.74 -2.51
CA THR A 309 -12.30 -13.52 -2.26
C THR A 309 -11.53 -12.27 -2.65
N THR A 310 -10.26 -12.16 -2.26
CA THR A 310 -9.44 -10.99 -2.61
C THR A 310 -9.10 -10.94 -4.09
N LEU A 311 -8.88 -12.08 -4.75
CA LEU A 311 -8.72 -12.15 -6.20
C LEU A 311 -9.98 -11.63 -6.90
N PHE A 312 -11.15 -12.12 -6.52
CA PHE A 312 -12.43 -11.72 -7.11
C PHE A 312 -12.73 -10.24 -6.86
N ALA A 313 -12.53 -9.75 -5.63
CA ALA A 313 -12.72 -8.35 -5.28
C ALA A 313 -11.77 -7.42 -6.07
N ASN A 314 -10.53 -7.84 -6.32
CA ASN A 314 -9.58 -7.07 -7.10
C ASN A 314 -9.87 -7.10 -8.61
N LEU A 315 -10.48 -8.15 -9.14
CA LEU A 315 -10.99 -8.16 -10.52
C LEU A 315 -12.14 -7.15 -10.70
N LEU A 316 -12.95 -6.95 -9.67
CA LEU A 316 -14.06 -6.01 -9.66
C LEU A 316 -13.71 -4.66 -9.01
N PHE A 317 -12.44 -4.23 -9.09
CA PHE A 317 -11.95 -3.01 -8.46
C PHE A 317 -12.68 -1.73 -8.89
N PHE A 318 -13.33 -1.75 -10.07
CA PHE A 318 -14.09 -0.61 -10.61
C PHE A 318 -15.45 -0.43 -9.92
N MET A 319 -15.94 -1.41 -9.14
CA MET A 319 -17.20 -1.29 -8.42
C MET A 319 -17.02 -0.36 -7.21
N PRO A 320 -17.88 0.67 -7.07
CA PRO A 320 -17.82 1.56 -5.92
C PRO A 320 -17.94 0.76 -4.61
N LEU A 321 -17.09 1.06 -3.64
CA LEU A 321 -17.04 0.42 -2.31
C LEU A 321 -16.88 -1.13 -2.36
N GLN A 322 -16.57 -1.70 -3.53
CA GLN A 322 -16.53 -3.14 -3.80
C GLN A 322 -17.83 -3.88 -3.40
N LEU A 323 -18.98 -3.14 -3.42
CA LEU A 323 -20.28 -3.69 -3.09
C LEU A 323 -20.66 -4.82 -4.06
N GLY A 324 -21.09 -5.95 -3.52
CA GLY A 324 -21.41 -7.15 -4.29
C GLY A 324 -20.20 -7.99 -4.71
N GLY A 325 -19.08 -7.36 -5.08
CA GLY A 325 -17.88 -8.08 -5.50
C GLY A 325 -17.24 -8.88 -4.36
N ARG A 326 -17.18 -8.29 -3.18
CA ARG A 326 -16.57 -8.92 -2.00
C ARG A 326 -17.53 -9.92 -1.35
N GLU A 327 -18.80 -9.57 -1.24
CA GLU A 327 -19.85 -10.45 -0.75
C GLU A 327 -20.00 -11.69 -1.66
N GLY A 328 -20.02 -11.48 -2.98
CA GLY A 328 -20.01 -12.57 -3.96
C GLY A 328 -18.72 -13.40 -3.89
N GLY A 329 -17.58 -12.75 -3.66
CA GLY A 329 -16.31 -13.43 -3.44
C GLY A 329 -16.33 -14.36 -2.23
N PHE A 330 -16.83 -13.91 -1.08
CA PHE A 330 -16.97 -14.75 0.11
C PHE A 330 -17.98 -15.89 -0.11
N LEU A 331 -19.13 -15.61 -0.71
CA LEU A 331 -20.14 -16.62 -1.03
C LEU A 331 -19.54 -17.73 -1.92
N MET A 332 -18.89 -17.36 -3.01
CA MET A 332 -18.31 -18.31 -3.96
C MET A 332 -17.13 -19.08 -3.35
N SER A 333 -16.28 -18.40 -2.56
CA SER A 333 -15.12 -19.03 -1.96
C SER A 333 -15.47 -20.00 -0.86
N THR A 334 -16.45 -19.69 0.00
CA THR A 334 -16.92 -20.60 1.05
C THR A 334 -17.59 -21.84 0.48
N THR A 335 -18.44 -21.67 -0.54
CA THR A 335 -19.06 -22.83 -1.24
C THR A 335 -18.01 -23.65 -1.99
N GLY A 336 -17.00 -23.01 -2.56
CA GLY A 336 -15.89 -23.67 -3.25
C GLY A 336 -15.02 -24.57 -2.35
N VAL A 337 -14.95 -24.30 -1.06
CA VAL A 337 -14.26 -25.15 -0.07
C VAL A 337 -15.23 -26.14 0.64
N GLY A 338 -16.50 -26.18 0.23
CA GLY A 338 -17.49 -27.13 0.76
C GLY A 338 -18.27 -26.62 1.98
N LEU A 339 -18.19 -25.32 2.30
CA LEU A 339 -19.02 -24.72 3.35
C LEU A 339 -20.35 -24.19 2.78
N THR A 340 -21.28 -23.81 3.66
CA THR A 340 -22.58 -23.28 3.25
C THR A 340 -22.48 -21.84 2.70
N ALA A 341 -23.39 -21.50 1.79
CA ALA A 341 -23.54 -20.13 1.29
C ALA A 341 -23.82 -19.13 2.42
N GLY A 342 -24.60 -19.54 3.43
CA GLY A 342 -24.89 -18.75 4.62
C GLY A 342 -23.63 -18.37 5.41
N ALA A 343 -22.65 -19.26 5.49
CA ALA A 343 -21.36 -18.96 6.12
C ALA A 343 -20.60 -17.84 5.38
N GLY A 344 -20.62 -17.85 4.05
CA GLY A 344 -20.01 -16.80 3.24
C GLY A 344 -20.67 -15.43 3.45
N ILE A 345 -21.99 -15.39 3.52
CA ILE A 345 -22.75 -14.16 3.80
C ILE A 345 -22.44 -13.67 5.21
N PHE A 346 -22.40 -14.56 6.20
CA PHE A 346 -22.05 -14.21 7.58
C PHE A 346 -20.65 -13.59 7.68
N VAL A 347 -19.63 -14.24 7.09
CA VAL A 347 -18.26 -13.71 7.06
C VAL A 347 -18.22 -12.34 6.37
N ALA A 348 -18.88 -12.19 5.22
CA ALA A 348 -18.92 -10.92 4.50
C ALA A 348 -19.50 -9.79 5.37
N LEU A 349 -20.56 -10.09 6.12
CA LEU A 349 -21.20 -9.12 7.00
C LEU A 349 -20.30 -8.68 8.15
N ILE A 350 -19.66 -9.62 8.86
CA ILE A 350 -18.73 -9.32 9.97
C ILE A 350 -17.53 -8.52 9.49
N VAL A 351 -16.95 -8.91 8.34
CA VAL A 351 -15.85 -8.18 7.70
C VAL A 351 -16.26 -6.75 7.36
N ARG A 352 -17.48 -6.55 6.86
CA ARG A 352 -18.00 -5.20 6.52
C ARG A 352 -18.11 -4.32 7.76
N ILE A 353 -18.65 -4.84 8.87
CA ILE A 353 -18.77 -4.09 10.13
C ILE A 353 -17.39 -3.70 10.66
N ARG A 354 -16.46 -4.64 10.67
CA ARG A 354 -15.08 -4.38 11.08
C ARG A 354 -14.43 -3.28 10.21
N GLU A 355 -14.64 -3.30 8.90
CA GLU A 355 -14.13 -2.28 7.98
C GLU A 355 -14.67 -0.90 8.29
N LEU A 356 -15.96 -0.79 8.59
CA LEU A 356 -16.57 0.49 9.00
C LEU A 356 -15.97 1.02 10.29
N ILE A 357 -15.75 0.14 11.29
CA ILE A 357 -15.11 0.51 12.56
C ILE A 357 -13.70 1.08 12.31
N TRP A 358 -12.87 0.35 11.55
CA TRP A 358 -11.50 0.80 11.27
C TRP A 358 -11.46 2.03 10.36
N THR A 359 -12.43 2.18 9.45
CA THR A 359 -12.58 3.41 8.66
C THR A 359 -12.91 4.61 9.56
N ALA A 360 -13.85 4.46 10.49
CA ALA A 360 -14.17 5.50 11.46
C ALA A 360 -12.95 5.88 12.33
N ILE A 361 -12.23 4.88 12.85
CA ILE A 361 -10.98 5.11 13.60
C ILE A 361 -9.96 5.84 12.76
N GLY A 362 -9.73 5.40 11.51
CA GLY A 362 -8.75 6.00 10.60
C GLY A 362 -9.10 7.45 10.23
N LEU A 363 -10.37 7.76 10.01
CA LEU A 363 -10.84 9.12 9.75
C LEU A 363 -10.63 10.02 10.98
N LEU A 364 -10.92 9.54 12.18
CA LEU A 364 -10.64 10.26 13.42
C LEU A 364 -9.14 10.55 13.58
N LEU A 365 -8.28 9.57 13.26
CA LEU A 365 -6.83 9.72 13.34
C LEU A 365 -6.29 10.80 12.39
N ILE A 366 -6.98 11.13 11.28
CA ILE A 366 -6.59 12.24 10.39
C ILE A 366 -6.48 13.55 11.17
N LYS A 367 -7.42 13.81 12.08
CA LYS A 367 -7.39 15.03 12.93
C LYS A 367 -6.19 15.09 13.86
N TYR A 368 -5.71 13.92 14.34
CA TYR A 368 -4.61 13.83 15.30
C TYR A 368 -3.24 13.65 14.63
N THR A 369 -3.21 13.48 13.32
CA THR A 369 -1.95 13.33 12.55
C THR A 369 -1.39 14.68 12.12
N GLY A 370 -2.21 15.75 12.12
CA GLY A 370 -1.76 17.11 11.91
C GLY A 370 -0.82 17.56 13.04
N ASP A 371 0.37 18.03 12.70
CA ASP A 371 1.29 18.63 13.66
C ASP A 371 0.61 19.83 14.36
N LYS A 372 0.46 19.75 15.68
CA LYS A 372 0.22 20.91 16.55
C LYS A 372 1.46 21.78 16.57
#